data_a2d3eec0b9f4e77dc9051bc6c316e7c9
#
_entry.id   a2d3eec0b9f4e77dc9051bc6c316e7c9
#
_cell.length_a   1.000
_cell.length_b   1.000
_cell.length_c   1.000
_cell.angle_alpha   90.00
_cell.angle_beta   90.00
_cell.angle_gamma   90.00
#
_symmetry.space_group_name_H-M   'P 1'
#
loop_
_entity.id
_entity.type
_entity.pdbx_description
1 polymer ?
#
loop_
_entity_poly.entity_id
_entity_poly.type
_entity_poly.pdbx_seq_one_letter_code
_entity_poly.pdbx_strand_id
1 'polypeptide(L)'
;MAYTSGLTEQKDLLKIQEYAEEAIDAYRIVTGGTATDGVVLADDSSVFPLGISGDAGEVGKDAYASGDAVAVRYSGIAYCKMTGSGNRFALVIAGTNGVGKARTVETGWCVGIATKDWADGEIIPVIIHQVYIEGAGS
;
A
#
# COMPACT_ATOMS: atom_id res chain seq x y z
N MET A 1 0.60 5.22 33.30
CA MET A 1 1.52 5.02 32.43
C MET A 1 1.27 4.04 31.41
N ALA A 2 0.89 2.83 31.74
CA ALA A 2 0.66 1.79 30.75
C ALA A 2 -0.41 2.21 29.74
N TYR A 3 -1.41 2.92 30.16
CA TYR A 3 -2.47 3.32 29.23
C TYR A 3 -2.02 4.33 28.20
N THR A 4 -1.20 5.26 28.62
CA THR A 4 -0.67 6.23 27.67
C THR A 4 0.19 5.55 26.63
N SER A 5 1.06 4.65 27.08
CA SER A 5 1.89 3.89 26.18
C SER A 5 1.07 2.98 25.27
N GLY A 6 0.02 2.35 25.83
CA GLY A 6 -0.85 1.49 25.06
C GLY A 6 -1.58 2.20 23.95
N LEU A 7 -2.05 3.41 24.19
CA LEU A 7 -2.70 4.20 23.15
C LEU A 7 -1.73 4.59 22.05
N THR A 8 -0.51 4.95 22.42
CA THR A 8 0.52 5.27 21.44
C THR A 8 0.85 4.04 20.61
N GLU A 9 0.99 2.88 21.26
CA GLU A 9 1.29 1.65 20.58
C GLU A 9 0.19 1.26 19.60
N GLN A 10 -1.07 1.44 19.97
CA GLN A 10 -2.18 1.15 19.06
C GLN A 10 -2.13 2.03 17.82
N LYS A 11 -1.80 3.31 18.00
CA LYS A 11 -1.63 4.21 16.87
C LYS A 11 -0.52 3.74 15.96
N ASP A 12 0.59 3.28 16.55
CA ASP A 12 1.73 2.82 15.78
C ASP A 12 1.51 1.45 15.13
N LEU A 13 0.58 0.66 15.66
CA LEU A 13 0.27 -0.65 15.09
C LEU A 13 -0.38 -0.58 13.71
N LEU A 14 -0.84 0.61 13.29
CA LEU A 14 -1.40 0.77 11.94
C LEU A 14 -0.33 0.81 10.87
N LYS A 15 0.92 0.92 11.26
CA LYS A 15 2.05 0.93 10.34
C LYS A 15 3.23 0.22 10.99
N ILE A 16 4.08 -0.34 10.14
CA ILE A 16 5.30 -1.02 10.58
C ILE A 16 6.48 -0.38 9.88
N GLN A 17 7.65 -0.51 10.49
CA GLN A 17 8.88 -0.06 9.88
C GLN A 17 9.58 -1.24 9.25
N GLU A 18 9.80 -1.16 7.96
CA GLU A 18 10.52 -2.13 7.19
C GLU A 18 11.72 -1.45 6.55
N TYR A 19 12.53 -2.19 5.81
CA TYR A 19 13.69 -1.64 5.12
C TYR A 19 13.56 -1.88 3.64
N ALA A 20 13.80 -0.85 2.84
CA ALA A 20 13.71 -0.94 1.39
C ALA A 20 14.84 -1.80 0.84
N GLU A 21 14.52 -2.80 0.02
CA GLU A 21 15.53 -3.59 -0.68
C GLU A 21 15.81 -3.05 -2.08
N GLU A 22 15.07 -2.03 -2.48
CA GLU A 22 15.25 -1.32 -3.74
C GLU A 22 14.73 0.09 -3.54
N ALA A 23 14.90 0.96 -4.53
CA ALA A 23 14.33 2.30 -4.46
C ALA A 23 12.81 2.21 -4.48
N ILE A 24 12.17 2.86 -3.52
CA ILE A 24 10.70 2.83 -3.37
C ILE A 24 10.22 4.26 -3.19
N ASP A 25 9.30 4.71 -4.04
CA ASP A 25 8.65 6.00 -3.83
C ASP A 25 7.54 5.85 -2.77
N ALA A 26 7.18 6.95 -2.15
CA ALA A 26 6.06 6.98 -1.22
C ALA A 26 4.75 6.71 -1.97
N TYR A 27 3.74 6.24 -1.24
CA TYR A 27 2.40 6.01 -1.75
C TYR A 27 2.34 4.88 -2.78
N ARG A 28 3.21 3.89 -2.60
CA ARG A 28 3.26 2.71 -3.46
C ARG A 28 2.90 1.46 -2.67
N ILE A 29 2.25 0.53 -3.35
CA ILE A 29 1.93 -0.77 -2.78
C ILE A 29 3.22 -1.59 -2.72
N VAL A 30 3.51 -2.15 -1.55
CA VAL A 30 4.74 -2.92 -1.33
C VAL A 30 4.41 -4.33 -0.88
N THR A 31 5.35 -5.24 -1.11
CA THR A 31 5.27 -6.64 -0.68
C THR A 31 6.56 -7.00 0.04
N GLY A 32 6.59 -8.17 0.68
CA GLY A 32 7.79 -8.63 1.35
C GLY A 32 8.93 -8.89 0.36
N GLY A 33 10.14 -8.53 0.77
CA GLY A 33 11.34 -8.80 0.00
C GLY A 33 11.98 -10.12 0.42
N THR A 34 13.29 -10.24 0.21
CA THR A 34 14.02 -11.45 0.54
C THR A 34 14.42 -11.51 2.01
N ALA A 35 14.73 -10.37 2.63
CA ALA A 35 15.04 -10.31 4.05
C ALA A 35 13.78 -10.31 4.90
N THR A 36 13.89 -10.74 6.16
CA THR A 36 12.75 -10.84 7.06
C THR A 36 12.01 -9.51 7.22
N ASP A 37 12.74 -8.41 7.24
CA ASP A 37 12.18 -7.07 7.40
C ASP A 37 12.35 -6.21 6.15
N GLY A 38 12.59 -6.84 5.00
CA GLY A 38 12.77 -6.13 3.74
C GLY A 38 11.48 -6.04 2.94
N VAL A 39 11.32 -4.96 2.20
CA VAL A 39 10.18 -4.75 1.31
C VAL A 39 10.65 -4.32 -0.07
N VAL A 40 9.86 -4.69 -1.06
CA VAL A 40 10.03 -4.28 -2.45
C VAL A 40 8.67 -3.83 -2.98
N LEU A 41 8.69 -3.17 -4.13
CA LEU A 41 7.45 -2.77 -4.80
C LEU A 41 6.66 -4.00 -5.24
N ALA A 42 5.35 -3.97 -5.04
CA ALA A 42 4.46 -4.96 -5.62
C ALA A 42 4.19 -4.56 -7.07
N ASP A 43 4.42 -5.47 -8.01
CA ASP A 43 4.33 -5.14 -9.43
C ASP A 43 3.03 -5.64 -10.07
N ASP A 44 2.33 -6.53 -9.42
CA ASP A 44 1.06 -7.06 -9.92
C ASP A 44 0.25 -7.66 -8.76
N SER A 45 -0.88 -8.23 -9.10
CA SER A 45 -1.81 -8.79 -8.10
C SER A 45 -1.45 -10.20 -7.65
N SER A 46 -0.37 -10.78 -8.17
CA SER A 46 0.01 -12.15 -7.79
C SER A 46 0.70 -12.22 -6.43
N VAL A 47 1.21 -11.09 -5.91
CA VAL A 47 1.91 -11.05 -4.64
C VAL A 47 1.03 -10.44 -3.56
N PHE A 48 1.26 -10.86 -2.32
CA PHE A 48 0.51 -10.32 -1.19
C PHE A 48 0.88 -8.85 -0.96
N PRO A 49 -0.09 -7.94 -0.98
CA PRO A 49 0.20 -6.52 -0.74
C PRO A 49 0.30 -6.27 0.76
N LEU A 50 1.53 -6.18 1.26
CA LEU A 50 1.77 -5.95 2.69
C LEU A 50 1.12 -4.65 3.14
N GLY A 51 1.21 -3.61 2.34
CA GLY A 51 0.63 -2.32 2.65
C GLY A 51 1.06 -1.27 1.65
N ILE A 52 1.00 -0.02 2.05
CA ILE A 52 1.35 1.13 1.20
C ILE A 52 2.46 1.91 1.89
N SER A 53 3.52 2.21 1.14
CA SER A 53 4.68 2.93 1.65
C SER A 53 4.36 4.38 1.93
N GLY A 54 5.06 4.95 2.90
CA GLY A 54 4.95 6.35 3.25
C GLY A 54 3.91 6.59 4.33
N ASP A 55 3.96 7.79 4.86
CA ASP A 55 3.03 8.24 5.89
C ASP A 55 2.57 9.64 5.49
N ALA A 56 1.26 9.83 5.38
CA ALA A 56 0.69 11.11 4.98
C ALA A 56 1.15 12.26 5.86
N GLY A 57 1.56 11.97 7.10
CA GLY A 57 2.08 12.98 8.01
C GLY A 57 3.58 13.19 7.94
N GLU A 58 4.28 12.44 7.11
CA GLU A 58 5.74 12.51 7.04
C GLU A 58 6.17 13.55 6.01
N VAL A 59 6.54 14.72 6.51
CA VAL A 59 6.87 15.85 5.66
C VAL A 59 8.22 15.63 4.98
N GLY A 60 8.26 15.84 3.68
CA GLY A 60 9.49 15.83 2.91
C GLY A 60 10.03 14.46 2.53
N LYS A 61 9.31 13.39 2.87
CA LYS A 61 9.76 12.05 2.56
C LYS A 61 8.87 11.44 1.46
N ASP A 62 9.27 11.61 0.23
CA ASP A 62 8.52 11.12 -0.92
C ASP A 62 9.24 9.98 -1.66
N ALA A 63 10.44 9.61 -1.22
CA ALA A 63 11.20 8.51 -1.82
C ALA A 63 12.12 7.87 -0.79
N TYR A 64 12.33 6.58 -0.95
CA TYR A 64 13.23 5.79 -0.09
C TYR A 64 14.28 5.13 -0.98
N ALA A 65 15.54 5.26 -0.61
CA ALA A 65 16.62 4.55 -1.28
C ALA A 65 16.74 3.13 -0.72
N SER A 66 17.40 2.24 -1.46
CA SER A 66 17.70 0.90 -0.95
C SER A 66 18.44 1.01 0.39
N GLY A 67 17.99 0.28 1.39
CA GLY A 67 18.54 0.32 2.73
C GLY A 67 17.85 1.29 3.67
N ASP A 68 17.04 2.20 3.17
CA ASP A 68 16.32 3.15 4.02
C ASP A 68 15.20 2.45 4.80
N ALA A 69 14.92 2.97 5.98
CA ALA A 69 13.72 2.57 6.72
C ALA A 69 12.48 3.14 6.01
N VAL A 70 11.50 2.30 5.81
CA VAL A 70 10.25 2.64 5.13
C VAL A 70 9.10 2.45 6.09
N ALA A 71 8.28 3.47 6.27
CA ALA A 71 7.02 3.31 6.99
C ALA A 71 6.02 2.63 6.04
N VAL A 72 5.45 1.51 6.47
CA VAL A 72 4.45 0.78 5.69
C VAL A 72 3.15 0.80 6.48
N ARG A 73 2.13 1.41 5.91
CA ARG A 73 0.80 1.40 6.51
C ARG A 73 0.08 0.16 6.01
N TYR A 74 -0.23 -0.73 6.93
CA TYR A 74 -0.81 -2.02 6.59
C TYR A 74 -2.28 -2.15 7.02
N SER A 75 -2.84 -1.12 7.62
CA SER A 75 -4.22 -1.12 8.10
C SER A 75 -4.76 0.30 8.13
N GLY A 76 -6.06 0.45 8.13
CA GLY A 76 -6.70 1.76 8.15
C GLY A 76 -6.73 2.40 6.78
N ILE A 77 -6.48 3.70 6.71
CA ILE A 77 -6.51 4.46 5.47
C ILE A 77 -5.09 4.91 5.14
N ALA A 78 -4.67 4.67 3.90
CA ALA A 78 -3.37 5.12 3.41
C ALA A 78 -3.53 5.77 2.04
N TYR A 79 -2.63 6.70 1.71
CA TYR A 79 -2.64 7.32 0.40
C TYR A 79 -1.90 6.45 -0.59
N CYS A 80 -2.46 6.32 -1.79
CA CYS A 80 -1.88 5.49 -2.85
C CYS A 80 -1.90 6.27 -4.15
N LYS A 81 -0.77 6.23 -4.87
CA LYS A 81 -0.73 6.79 -6.21
C LYS A 81 -1.41 5.81 -7.17
N MET A 82 -2.29 6.34 -7.98
CA MET A 82 -3.13 5.53 -8.86
C MET A 82 -2.76 5.74 -10.32
N THR A 83 -2.98 4.72 -11.12
CA THR A 83 -2.84 4.81 -12.58
C THR A 83 -4.19 4.55 -13.24
N GLY A 84 -4.35 5.04 -14.46
CA GLY A 84 -5.62 4.94 -15.16
C GLY A 84 -6.69 5.78 -14.46
N SER A 85 -7.93 5.43 -14.64
CA SER A 85 -9.04 6.08 -13.95
C SER A 85 -9.90 5.03 -13.29
N GLY A 86 -10.63 5.43 -12.26
CA GLY A 86 -11.51 4.51 -11.57
C GLY A 86 -12.52 5.24 -10.71
N ASN A 87 -13.42 4.47 -10.15
CA ASN A 87 -14.54 4.99 -9.40
C ASN A 87 -14.40 4.70 -7.92
N ARG A 88 -15.02 5.54 -7.12
CA ARG A 88 -15.15 5.33 -5.69
C ARG A 88 -15.64 3.90 -5.42
N PHE A 89 -15.07 3.28 -4.39
CA PHE A 89 -15.37 1.91 -3.95
C PHE A 89 -14.84 0.82 -4.87
N ALA A 90 -14.09 1.16 -5.91
CA ALA A 90 -13.42 0.14 -6.71
C ALA A 90 -12.38 -0.58 -5.86
N LEU A 91 -12.24 -1.88 -6.11
CA LEU A 91 -11.15 -2.64 -5.52
C LEU A 91 -9.84 -2.25 -6.20
N VAL A 92 -8.79 -2.09 -5.39
CA VAL A 92 -7.49 -1.61 -5.85
C VAL A 92 -6.51 -2.76 -5.83
N ILE A 93 -5.81 -2.95 -6.95
CA ILE A 93 -4.73 -3.93 -7.06
C ILE A 93 -3.42 -3.22 -7.38
N ALA A 94 -2.32 -3.91 -7.19
CA ALA A 94 -1.01 -3.37 -7.55
C ALA A 94 -0.81 -3.44 -9.07
N GLY A 95 -0.33 -2.36 -9.63
CA GLY A 95 0.18 -2.32 -10.98
C GLY A 95 1.68 -2.17 -10.98
N THR A 96 2.28 -1.90 -12.13
CA THR A 96 3.72 -1.76 -12.28
C THR A 96 4.27 -0.74 -11.30
N ASN A 97 5.37 -1.06 -10.64
CA ASN A 97 6.05 -0.20 -9.67
C ASN A 97 5.18 0.16 -8.47
N GLY A 98 4.24 -0.69 -8.11
CA GLY A 98 3.43 -0.48 -6.91
C GLY A 98 2.37 0.59 -7.02
N VAL A 99 2.14 1.12 -8.22
CA VAL A 99 1.07 2.10 -8.44
C VAL A 99 -0.27 1.35 -8.44
N GLY A 100 -1.26 1.87 -7.73
CA GLY A 100 -2.55 1.22 -7.64
C GLY A 100 -3.35 1.37 -8.94
N LYS A 101 -4.19 0.40 -9.19
CA LYS A 101 -5.14 0.47 -10.32
C LYS A 101 -6.43 -0.25 -9.95
N ALA A 102 -7.49 0.05 -10.69
CA ALA A 102 -8.77 -0.62 -10.48
C ALA A 102 -8.66 -2.09 -10.88
N ARG A 103 -9.18 -2.96 -10.03
CA ARG A 103 -9.33 -4.37 -10.39
C ARG A 103 -10.46 -4.49 -11.40
N THR A 104 -10.23 -5.29 -12.44
CA THR A 104 -11.30 -5.66 -13.37
C THR A 104 -11.80 -7.07 -13.07
N VAL A 105 -11.15 -8.07 -13.64
CA VAL A 105 -11.57 -9.47 -13.46
C VAL A 105 -10.41 -10.38 -13.06
N GLU A 106 -9.25 -9.81 -12.75
CA GLU A 106 -8.06 -10.62 -12.46
C GLU A 106 -8.24 -11.41 -11.17
N THR A 107 -7.72 -12.64 -11.18
CA THR A 107 -7.52 -13.40 -9.94
C THR A 107 -6.28 -12.88 -9.25
N GLY A 108 -6.37 -12.57 -7.98
CA GLY A 108 -5.22 -12.11 -7.22
C GLY A 108 -5.58 -11.31 -6.00
N TRP A 109 -4.57 -10.61 -5.49
CA TRP A 109 -4.68 -9.85 -4.27
C TRP A 109 -5.13 -8.41 -4.54
N CYS A 110 -6.08 -7.96 -3.73
CA CYS A 110 -6.44 -6.54 -3.66
C CYS A 110 -5.84 -5.95 -2.40
N VAL A 111 -5.36 -4.70 -2.49
CA VAL A 111 -4.81 -4.01 -1.31
C VAL A 111 -5.90 -3.30 -0.53
N GLY A 112 -6.96 -2.91 -1.18
CA GLY A 112 -8.03 -2.22 -0.49
C GLY A 112 -9.08 -1.65 -1.43
N ILE A 113 -9.77 -0.64 -0.94
CA ILE A 113 -10.93 -0.04 -1.60
C ILE A 113 -10.69 1.45 -1.75
N ALA A 114 -10.87 1.98 -2.96
CA ALA A 114 -10.72 3.40 -3.23
C ALA A 114 -11.83 4.19 -2.53
N THR A 115 -11.48 5.31 -1.94
CA THR A 115 -12.45 6.14 -1.23
C THR A 115 -13.07 7.21 -2.11
N LYS A 116 -12.54 7.43 -3.31
CA LYS A 116 -13.04 8.45 -4.23
C LYS A 116 -12.72 8.05 -5.66
N ASP A 117 -13.35 8.72 -6.62
CA ASP A 117 -12.98 8.62 -8.03
C ASP A 117 -11.58 9.17 -8.23
N TRP A 118 -10.86 8.67 -9.24
CA TRP A 118 -9.51 9.17 -9.53
C TRP A 118 -9.23 9.24 -11.01
N ALA A 119 -8.29 10.12 -11.33
CA ALA A 119 -7.68 10.23 -12.65
C ALA A 119 -6.25 9.69 -12.59
N ASP A 120 -5.67 9.43 -13.76
CA ASP A 120 -4.31 8.89 -13.87
C ASP A 120 -3.30 9.78 -13.15
N GLY A 121 -2.49 9.15 -12.31
CA GLY A 121 -1.43 9.83 -11.54
C GLY A 121 -1.88 10.46 -10.25
N GLU A 122 -3.16 10.44 -9.95
CA GLU A 122 -3.69 11.04 -8.72
C GLU A 122 -3.35 10.18 -7.50
N ILE A 123 -3.10 10.84 -6.36
CA ILE A 123 -2.87 10.17 -5.08
C ILE A 123 -4.16 10.28 -4.29
N ILE A 124 -4.73 9.13 -3.91
CA ILE A 124 -6.03 9.09 -3.24
C ILE A 124 -5.95 8.28 -1.94
N PRO A 125 -6.82 8.55 -0.98
CA PRO A 125 -6.94 7.70 0.19
C PRO A 125 -7.57 6.36 -0.20
N VAL A 126 -7.00 5.28 0.31
CA VAL A 126 -7.47 3.90 0.10
C VAL A 126 -7.68 3.26 1.46
N ILE A 127 -8.82 2.63 1.66
CA ILE A 127 -9.06 1.83 2.86
C ILE A 127 -8.34 0.51 2.66
N ILE A 128 -7.36 0.20 3.50
CA ILE A 128 -6.56 -1.01 3.35
C ILE A 128 -7.39 -2.20 3.79
N HIS A 129 -7.49 -3.17 2.92
CA HIS A 129 -8.19 -4.43 3.17
C HIS A 129 -7.63 -5.47 2.21
N GLN A 130 -6.59 -6.16 2.65
CA GLN A 130 -5.93 -7.16 1.82
C GLN A 130 -6.84 -8.36 1.65
N VAL A 131 -7.21 -8.66 0.44
CA VAL A 131 -8.11 -9.77 0.15
C VAL A 131 -7.73 -10.42 -1.18
N TYR A 132 -7.78 -11.75 -1.21
CA TYR A 132 -7.55 -12.52 -2.44
C TYR A 132 -8.90 -12.81 -3.08
N ILE A 133 -9.03 -12.48 -4.36
CA ILE A 133 -10.28 -12.64 -5.10
C ILE A 133 -10.02 -13.42 -6.36
N GLU A 134 -10.84 -14.44 -6.63
CA GLU A 134 -10.76 -15.17 -7.88
C GLU A 134 -11.41 -14.38 -8.99
N GLY A 135 -10.88 -14.52 -10.19
CA GLY A 135 -11.39 -13.81 -11.35
C GLY A 135 -12.75 -14.33 -11.79
N ALA A 136 -13.56 -13.43 -12.33
CA ALA A 136 -14.87 -13.78 -12.85
C ALA A 136 -14.71 -14.68 -14.07
N GLY A 137 -15.54 -15.68 -14.17
CA GLY A 137 -15.54 -16.57 -15.31
C GLY A 137 -14.46 -17.64 -15.31
N SER A 138 -13.75 -17.77 -14.21
CA SER A 138 -12.72 -18.81 -14.06
C SER A 138 -13.34 -20.15 -13.76
#